data_c9203bc16eecbcf4c5a95fd773d08ab9
#
_entry.id   c9203bc16eecbcf4c5a95fd773d08ab9
#
_cell.length_a   1.000
_cell.length_b   1.000
_cell.length_c   1.000
_cell.angle_alpha   90.00
_cell.angle_beta   90.00
_cell.angle_gamma   90.00
#
_symmetry.space_group_name_H-M   'P 1'
#
loop_
_entity.id
_entity.type
_entity.pdbx_description
1 polymer ?
#
loop_
_entity_poly.entity_id
_entity_poly.type
_entity_poly.pdbx_seq_one_letter_code
_entity_poly.pdbx_strand_id
1 'polypeptide(L)' 'MIFDKIREILAEQLGADAEDITMETNIMKNLEADSLDVVEIIMAIEDEFEIEIPDEDAEQLQTVAGIVKYIEDHE' A
#
# COMPACT_ATOMS: atom_id res chain seq x y z
N MET A 1 13.42 -2.98 -4.26
CA MET A 1 12.29 -3.51 -5.02
C MET A 1 10.97 -2.88 -4.53
N ILE A 2 10.00 -2.80 -5.40
CA ILE A 2 8.73 -2.14 -5.08
C ILE A 2 8.04 -2.79 -3.88
N PHE A 3 7.98 -4.12 -3.87
CA PHE A 3 7.36 -4.84 -2.76
C PHE A 3 7.99 -4.47 -1.40
N ASP A 4 9.31 -4.42 -1.35
CA ASP A 4 10.01 -4.11 -0.10
C ASP A 4 9.65 -2.71 0.41
N LYS A 5 9.54 -1.76 -0.51
CA LYS A 5 9.15 -0.39 -0.15
C LYS A 5 7.71 -0.33 0.36
N ILE A 6 6.80 -1.02 -0.33
CA ILE A 6 5.40 -1.08 0.09
C ILE A 6 5.30 -1.71 1.48
N ARG A 7 6.02 -2.80 1.72
CA ARG A 7 6.03 -3.48 2.99
C ARG A 7 6.49 -2.55 4.12
N GLU A 8 7.56 -1.79 3.87
CA GLU A 8 8.05 -0.84 4.85
C GLU A 8 7.03 0.25 5.15
N ILE A 9 6.39 0.77 4.12
CA ILE A 9 5.37 1.82 4.27
C ILE A 9 4.21 1.30 5.11
N LEU A 10 3.72 0.11 4.79
CA LEU A 10 2.59 -0.47 5.53
C LEU A 10 2.95 -0.76 6.98
N ALA A 11 4.13 -1.31 7.20
CA ALA A 11 4.58 -1.61 8.57
C ALA A 11 4.67 -0.34 9.40
N GLU A 12 5.19 0.73 8.82
CA GLU A 12 5.36 1.99 9.51
C GLU A 12 4.03 2.69 9.78
N GLN A 13 3.15 2.72 8.77
CA GLN A 13 1.86 3.41 8.91
C GLN A 13 0.90 2.68 9.83
N LEU A 14 0.91 1.37 9.82
CA LEU A 14 -0.05 0.57 10.58
C LEU A 14 0.52 -0.06 11.83
N GLY A 15 1.80 0.12 12.08
CA GLY A 15 2.46 -0.49 13.22
C GLY A 15 2.52 -2.01 13.15
N ALA A 16 2.49 -2.56 11.93
CA ALA A 16 2.55 -4.00 11.73
C ALA A 16 3.98 -4.47 11.53
N ASP A 17 4.22 -5.76 11.76
CA ASP A 17 5.52 -6.35 11.50
C ASP A 17 5.69 -6.57 9.98
N ALA A 18 6.81 -6.11 9.44
CA ALA A 18 7.09 -6.28 8.03
C ALA A 18 7.07 -7.76 7.61
N GLU A 19 7.50 -8.64 8.52
CA GLU A 19 7.54 -10.07 8.26
C GLU A 19 6.16 -10.68 8.02
N ASP A 20 5.11 -10.05 8.55
CA ASP A 20 3.74 -10.53 8.40
C ASP A 20 3.09 -10.02 7.12
N ILE A 21 3.74 -9.13 6.41
CA ILE A 21 3.20 -8.54 5.20
C ILE A 21 3.71 -9.29 3.97
N THR A 22 2.79 -9.82 3.19
CA THR A 22 3.10 -10.56 1.96
C THR A 22 2.33 -9.96 0.79
N MET A 23 2.57 -10.47 -0.40
CA MET A 23 1.83 -10.04 -1.58
C MET A 23 0.33 -10.31 -1.46
N GLU A 24 -0.05 -11.31 -0.70
CA GLU A 24 -1.45 -11.68 -0.51
C GLU A 24 -2.15 -10.89 0.60
N THR A 25 -1.40 -10.12 1.38
CA THR A 25 -1.96 -9.36 2.49
C THR A 25 -2.99 -8.35 1.99
N ASN A 26 -4.17 -8.36 2.60
CA ASN A 26 -5.19 -7.35 2.36
C ASN A 26 -5.10 -6.33 3.47
N ILE A 27 -4.83 -5.06 3.13
CA ILE A 27 -4.56 -4.04 4.14
C ILE A 27 -5.79 -3.75 5.01
N MET A 28 -6.98 -3.91 4.47
CA MET A 28 -8.19 -3.64 5.25
C MET A 28 -8.61 -4.84 6.09
N LYS A 29 -8.42 -6.05 5.59
CA LYS A 29 -8.86 -7.26 6.29
C LYS A 29 -7.79 -7.82 7.23
N ASN A 30 -6.55 -7.87 6.77
CA ASN A 30 -5.47 -8.48 7.54
C ASN A 30 -4.79 -7.49 8.48
N LEU A 31 -4.67 -6.25 8.09
CA LEU A 31 -4.00 -5.21 8.87
C LEU A 31 -4.97 -4.24 9.52
N GLU A 32 -6.26 -4.46 9.30
CA GLU A 32 -7.34 -3.67 9.93
C GLU A 32 -7.21 -2.16 9.68
N ALA A 33 -6.73 -1.77 8.51
CA ALA A 33 -6.63 -0.38 8.15
C ALA A 33 -8.02 0.20 7.89
N ASP A 34 -8.32 1.35 8.46
CA ASP A 34 -9.56 2.04 8.15
C ASP A 34 -9.35 2.98 6.96
N SER A 35 -10.40 3.71 6.56
CA SER A 35 -10.31 4.57 5.39
C SER A 35 -9.27 5.69 5.55
N LEU A 36 -9.09 6.18 6.75
CA LEU A 36 -8.08 7.20 7.01
C LEU A 36 -6.66 6.64 6.87
N ASP A 37 -6.45 5.43 7.38
CA ASP A 37 -5.18 4.76 7.23
C ASP A 37 -4.86 4.52 5.76
N VAL A 38 -5.86 4.12 4.98
CA VAL A 38 -5.67 3.88 3.55
C VAL A 38 -5.25 5.16 2.85
N VAL A 39 -5.87 6.29 3.18
CA VAL A 39 -5.50 7.58 2.60
C VAL A 39 -4.04 7.91 2.91
N GLU A 40 -3.63 7.73 4.16
CA GLU A 40 -2.25 8.00 4.55
C GLU A 40 -1.25 7.09 3.83
N ILE A 41 -1.61 5.82 3.68
CA ILE A 41 -0.77 4.86 2.95
C ILE A 41 -0.63 5.28 1.49
N ILE A 42 -1.72 5.66 0.86
CA ILE A 42 -1.70 6.10 -0.54
C ILE A 42 -0.82 7.34 -0.70
N MET A 43 -0.94 8.30 0.21
CA MET A 43 -0.12 9.49 0.16
C MET A 43 1.36 9.17 0.31
N ALA A 44 1.70 8.24 1.21
CA ALA A 44 3.08 7.83 1.40
C ALA A 44 3.63 7.15 0.15
N ILE A 45 2.81 6.35 -0.51
CA ILE A 45 3.20 5.67 -1.75
C ILE A 45 3.43 6.70 -2.87
N GLU A 46 2.54 7.67 -3.00
CA GLU A 46 2.68 8.72 -3.99
C GLU A 46 3.99 9.49 -3.80
N ASP A 47 4.32 9.78 -2.55
CA ASP A 47 5.54 10.48 -2.21
C ASP A 47 6.79 9.65 -2.53
N GLU A 48 6.76 8.39 -2.14
CA GLU A 48 7.94 7.51 -2.28
C GLU A 48 8.25 7.19 -3.74
N PHE A 49 7.22 6.98 -4.54
CA PHE A 49 7.40 6.58 -5.94
C PHE A 49 7.18 7.73 -6.92
N GLU A 50 6.83 8.90 -6.43
CA GLU A 50 6.59 10.10 -7.25
C GLU A 50 5.55 9.86 -8.33
N ILE A 51 4.43 9.25 -7.96
CA ILE A 51 3.30 9.00 -8.85
C ILE A 51 2.03 9.57 -8.24
N GLU A 52 1.00 9.72 -9.06
CA GLU A 52 -0.32 10.14 -8.58
C GLU A 52 -1.28 8.97 -8.64
N ILE A 53 -2.02 8.76 -7.57
CA ILE A 53 -3.02 7.70 -7.49
C ILE A 53 -4.38 8.36 -7.30
N PRO A 54 -5.23 8.39 -8.34
CA PRO A 54 -6.57 8.96 -8.21
C PRO A 54 -7.40 8.16 -7.20
N ASP A 55 -8.37 8.82 -6.58
CA ASP A 55 -9.24 8.15 -5.59
C ASP A 55 -9.91 6.91 -6.15
N GLU A 56 -10.30 6.97 -7.43
CA GLU A 56 -10.92 5.82 -8.08
C GLU A 56 -10.03 4.59 -8.08
N ASP A 57 -8.75 4.80 -8.33
CA ASP A 57 -7.77 3.71 -8.35
C ASP A 57 -7.43 3.27 -6.92
N ALA A 58 -7.38 4.23 -6.01
CA ALA A 58 -7.06 3.92 -4.61
C ALA A 58 -8.04 2.93 -4.00
N GLU A 59 -9.31 3.02 -4.37
CA GLU A 59 -10.33 2.11 -3.87
C GLU A 59 -10.08 0.66 -4.26
N GLN A 60 -9.33 0.44 -5.33
CA GLN A 60 -9.02 -0.90 -5.82
C GLN A 60 -7.73 -1.47 -5.23
N LEU A 61 -6.98 -0.64 -4.51
CA LEU A 61 -5.67 -1.03 -3.98
C LEU A 61 -5.79 -1.58 -2.55
N GLN A 62 -6.48 -2.71 -2.41
CA GLN A 62 -6.70 -3.32 -1.11
C GLN A 62 -5.69 -4.39 -0.75
N THR A 63 -5.02 -4.96 -1.74
CA THR A 63 -4.00 -5.97 -1.47
C THR A 63 -2.62 -5.42 -1.82
N VAL A 64 -1.60 -6.00 -1.19
CA VAL A 64 -0.22 -5.62 -1.48
C VAL A 64 0.11 -5.90 -2.94
N ALA A 65 -0.32 -7.04 -3.45
CA ALA A 65 -0.09 -7.39 -4.85
C ALA A 65 -0.69 -6.36 -5.81
N GLY A 66 -1.91 -5.89 -5.50
CA GLY A 66 -2.56 -4.87 -6.30
C GLY A 66 -1.79 -3.56 -6.31
N ILE A 67 -1.27 -3.17 -5.15
CA ILE A 67 -0.48 -1.95 -5.02
C ILE A 67 0.81 -2.06 -5.82
N VAL A 68 1.52 -3.17 -5.67
CA VAL A 68 2.77 -3.40 -6.37
C VAL A 68 2.55 -3.35 -7.89
N LYS A 69 1.52 -4.04 -8.36
CA LYS A 69 1.22 -4.06 -9.79
C LYS A 69 0.89 -2.67 -10.32
N TYR A 70 0.10 -1.92 -9.55
CA TYR A 70 -0.27 -0.57 -9.94
C TYR A 70 0.98 0.30 -10.14
N ILE A 71 1.90 0.23 -9.19
CA ILE A 71 3.14 1.00 -9.27
C ILE A 71 3.98 0.57 -10.47
N GLU A 72 4.11 -0.73 -10.70
CA GLU A 72 4.86 -1.25 -11.84
C GLU A 72 4.29 -0.75 -13.17
N ASP A 73 2.97 -0.68 -13.26
CA ASP A 73 2.30 -0.23 -14.48
C ASP A 73 2.42 1.28 -14.71
N HIS A 74 2.70 2.04 -13.66
CA HIS A 74 2.73 3.50 -13.71
C HIS A 74 4.13 4.11 -13.53
N GLU A 75 5.14 3.29 -13.44
CA GLU A 75 6.51 3.78 -13.38
C GLU A 75 7.00 4.33 -14.70
#